data_1f5624ca6530b2f85f8bb7512bb6574e
#
_entry.id   1f5624ca6530b2f85f8bb7512bb6574e
#
_cell.length_a   1.000
_cell.length_b   1.000
_cell.length_c   1.000
_cell.angle_alpha   90.00
_cell.angle_beta   90.00
_cell.angle_gamma   90.00
#
_symmetry.space_group_name_H-M   'P 1'
#
loop_
_entity.id
_entity.type
_entity.pdbx_description
1 polymer ?
#
loop_
_entity_poly.entity_id
_entity_poly.type
_entity_poly.pdbx_seq_one_letter_code
_entity_poly.pdbx_strand_id
1 'polypeptide(L)'
;MSHTVVDIAVALGAEAFGATSLCIRAAAEPAMAGPDDLALAMSPKYAEGLAQGRARVAMLWPGADWQALGLEAAIIAPRPRFAMSGLSAMLDTGQGFGVGIHPSAVIDPTAELAQDVSVGPLAVIAAGAKIGAGSVIGPQCFIGADVTLGAGAYLREGVKIGARVRIGDRFIAQPGASVGGDGFSFVTPEESAVERARDSLGDQGEVTAQSWARIHSLGSVQIGDDVELGANACIDRGTVRDTVVGNGVKMDNLAQIGHNVVIGNDCLICAQVGGPSM
;
A
#
# COMPACT_ATOMS: atom_id res chain seq x y z
N MET A 1 17.73 15.45 2.98
CA MET A 1 17.95 16.35 1.83
C MET A 1 17.15 17.61 2.10
N SER A 2 17.58 18.78 1.59
CA SER A 2 16.83 20.03 1.70
C SER A 2 16.45 20.47 0.29
N HIS A 3 15.26 21.00 0.13
CA HIS A 3 14.73 21.48 -1.15
C HIS A 3 14.40 22.96 -1.03
N THR A 4 14.61 23.74 -2.08
CA THR A 4 14.17 25.14 -2.07
C THR A 4 12.66 25.23 -2.28
N VAL A 5 12.06 26.34 -1.83
CA VAL A 5 10.63 26.61 -2.04
C VAL A 5 10.25 26.52 -3.51
N VAL A 6 11.10 27.04 -4.40
CA VAL A 6 10.84 26.97 -5.84
C VAL A 6 10.93 25.55 -6.38
N ASP A 7 11.88 24.73 -5.91
CA ASP A 7 11.98 23.33 -6.34
C ASP A 7 10.73 22.53 -5.94
N ILE A 8 10.25 22.75 -4.72
CA ILE A 8 9.01 22.12 -4.23
C ILE A 8 7.83 22.58 -5.09
N ALA A 9 7.67 23.88 -5.32
CA ALA A 9 6.55 24.39 -6.11
C ALA A 9 6.54 23.82 -7.53
N VAL A 10 7.70 23.79 -8.20
CA VAL A 10 7.84 23.21 -9.54
C VAL A 10 7.47 21.72 -9.55
N ALA A 11 7.97 20.95 -8.59
CA ALA A 11 7.65 19.52 -8.49
C ALA A 11 6.15 19.25 -8.25
N LEU A 12 5.46 20.19 -7.60
CA LEU A 12 4.02 20.07 -7.29
C LEU A 12 3.11 20.74 -8.34
N GLY A 13 3.65 21.35 -9.37
CA GLY A 13 2.88 22.15 -10.32
C GLY A 13 2.13 23.32 -9.64
N ALA A 14 2.78 23.93 -8.63
CA ALA A 14 2.25 25.01 -7.82
C ALA A 14 2.99 26.33 -8.08
N GLU A 15 2.43 27.46 -7.64
CA GLU A 15 3.07 28.76 -7.70
C GLU A 15 3.83 29.05 -6.40
N ALA A 16 5.04 29.61 -6.53
CA ALA A 16 5.87 30.05 -5.42
C ALA A 16 5.94 31.57 -5.35
N PHE A 17 5.83 32.13 -4.14
CA PHE A 17 5.85 33.58 -3.89
C PHE A 17 6.87 33.92 -2.80
N GLY A 18 7.40 35.15 -2.83
CA GLY A 18 8.31 35.69 -1.82
C GLY A 18 9.75 35.17 -1.93
N ALA A 19 10.37 34.84 -0.83
CA ALA A 19 11.76 34.37 -0.75
C ALA A 19 11.89 32.89 -1.17
N THR A 20 11.74 32.62 -2.44
CA THR A 20 11.66 31.26 -3.01
C THR A 20 12.94 30.43 -2.94
N SER A 21 14.08 31.04 -2.60
CA SER A 21 15.36 30.38 -2.37
C SER A 21 15.51 29.77 -0.97
N LEU A 22 14.56 29.99 -0.08
CA LEU A 22 14.57 29.40 1.26
C LEU A 22 14.57 27.87 1.16
N CYS A 23 15.41 27.24 2.01
CA CYS A 23 15.54 25.79 2.06
C CYS A 23 14.57 25.20 3.08
N ILE A 24 13.86 24.17 2.66
CA ILE A 24 12.90 23.41 3.46
C ILE A 24 13.48 22.02 3.74
N ARG A 25 13.39 21.57 4.99
CA ARG A 25 13.87 20.26 5.45
C ARG A 25 12.75 19.27 5.71
N ALA A 26 11.59 19.75 6.17
CA ALA A 26 10.46 18.96 6.53
C ALA A 26 9.13 19.70 6.27
N ALA A 27 8.04 18.98 6.32
CA ALA A 27 6.70 19.54 6.38
C ALA A 27 6.15 19.36 7.81
N ALA A 28 5.42 20.34 8.30
CA ALA A 28 4.86 20.31 9.66
C ALA A 28 3.47 20.93 9.72
N GLU A 29 2.72 20.58 10.78
CA GLU A 29 1.49 21.29 11.12
C GLU A 29 1.81 22.76 11.46
N PRO A 30 0.94 23.73 11.10
CA PRO A 30 1.26 25.15 11.23
C PRO A 30 1.70 25.57 12.62
N ALA A 31 1.05 25.06 13.67
CA ALA A 31 1.37 25.41 15.07
C ALA A 31 2.73 24.84 15.56
N MET A 32 3.23 23.79 14.90
CA MET A 32 4.46 23.10 15.30
C MET A 32 5.64 23.41 14.38
N ALA A 33 5.39 24.06 13.25
CA ALA A 33 6.39 24.30 12.22
C ALA A 33 7.51 25.23 12.70
N GLY A 34 8.74 24.80 12.53
CA GLY A 34 9.96 25.57 12.76
C GLY A 34 10.34 26.46 11.56
N PRO A 35 11.44 27.23 11.67
CA PRO A 35 11.83 28.18 10.63
C PRO A 35 12.28 27.54 9.30
N ASP A 36 12.69 26.27 9.33
CA ASP A 36 13.13 25.50 8.16
C ASP A 36 12.08 24.47 7.69
N ASP A 37 10.86 24.56 8.22
CA ASP A 37 9.75 23.68 7.87
C ASP A 37 8.76 24.39 6.93
N LEU A 38 8.15 23.62 6.02
CA LEU A 38 7.00 24.04 5.26
C LEU A 38 5.73 23.80 6.09
N ALA A 39 5.08 24.86 6.57
CA ALA A 39 3.83 24.74 7.29
C ALA A 39 2.67 24.35 6.35
N LEU A 40 1.88 23.36 6.72
CA LEU A 40 0.77 22.85 5.90
C LEU A 40 -0.55 23.55 6.26
N ALA A 41 -0.68 24.83 5.90
CA ALA A 41 -1.89 25.64 6.13
C ALA A 41 -2.80 25.65 4.89
N MET A 42 -3.25 24.50 4.44
CA MET A 42 -3.92 24.28 3.15
C MET A 42 -5.38 24.79 3.08
N SER A 43 -5.90 25.36 4.13
CA SER A 43 -7.20 26.04 4.17
C SER A 43 -7.23 27.13 5.26
N PRO A 44 -8.16 28.10 5.22
CA PRO A 44 -8.26 29.14 6.22
C PRO A 44 -8.33 28.63 7.66
N LYS A 45 -8.98 27.50 7.88
CA LYS A 45 -9.08 26.83 9.18
C LYS A 45 -7.75 26.55 9.84
N TYR A 46 -6.73 26.22 9.05
CA TYR A 46 -5.40 25.87 9.55
C TYR A 46 -4.46 27.08 9.65
N ALA A 47 -4.83 28.23 9.07
CA ALA A 47 -4.00 29.44 9.12
C ALA A 47 -3.81 30.01 10.54
N GLU A 48 -4.80 29.83 11.43
CA GLU A 48 -4.71 30.27 12.81
C GLU A 48 -3.51 29.67 13.57
N GLY A 49 -3.12 28.44 13.19
CA GLY A 49 -1.96 27.77 13.77
C GLY A 49 -0.62 28.41 13.40
N LEU A 50 -0.53 29.17 12.30
CA LEU A 50 0.72 29.81 11.89
C LEU A 50 1.25 30.80 12.92
N ALA A 51 0.38 31.50 13.63
CA ALA A 51 0.76 32.45 14.67
C ALA A 51 1.37 31.79 15.93
N GLN A 52 1.18 30.49 16.10
CA GLN A 52 1.72 29.69 17.20
C GLN A 52 3.06 29.04 16.83
N GLY A 53 3.28 28.77 15.55
CA GLY A 53 4.51 28.23 15.01
C GLY A 53 5.58 29.32 14.75
N ARG A 54 6.65 28.91 14.07
CA ARG A 54 7.75 29.79 13.66
C ARG A 54 8.08 29.59 12.17
N ALA A 55 7.13 29.07 11.40
CA ALA A 55 7.32 28.84 9.97
C ALA A 55 7.53 30.15 9.21
N ARG A 56 8.52 30.17 8.34
CA ARG A 56 8.79 31.27 7.40
C ARG A 56 8.07 31.04 6.07
N VAL A 57 7.70 29.78 5.80
CA VAL A 57 7.10 29.33 4.54
C VAL A 57 5.90 28.46 4.84
N ALA A 58 4.81 28.61 4.06
CA ALA A 58 3.66 27.75 4.14
C ALA A 58 3.13 27.33 2.78
N MET A 59 2.55 26.13 2.71
CA MET A 59 1.65 25.72 1.64
C MET A 59 0.24 26.21 1.97
N LEU A 60 -0.32 27.01 1.08
CA LEU A 60 -1.59 27.71 1.28
C LEU A 60 -2.62 27.33 0.22
N TRP A 61 -3.87 27.76 0.46
CA TRP A 61 -4.99 27.64 -0.47
C TRP A 61 -4.98 28.75 -1.54
N PRO A 62 -5.61 28.55 -2.70
CA PRO A 62 -5.74 29.59 -3.72
C PRO A 62 -6.40 30.85 -3.17
N GLY A 63 -5.77 32.00 -3.44
CA GLY A 63 -6.25 33.31 -2.99
C GLY A 63 -5.87 33.71 -1.55
N ALA A 64 -5.03 32.94 -0.88
CA ALA A 64 -4.51 33.30 0.43
C ALA A 64 -3.58 34.51 0.34
N ASP A 65 -3.75 35.47 1.26
CA ASP A 65 -2.82 36.57 1.46
C ASP A 65 -1.69 36.14 2.39
N TRP A 66 -0.63 35.59 1.80
CA TRP A 66 0.51 35.05 2.54
C TRP A 66 1.30 36.14 3.29
N GLN A 67 1.28 37.39 2.79
CA GLN A 67 1.97 38.52 3.43
C GLN A 67 1.23 38.94 4.71
N ALA A 68 -0.10 38.99 4.66
CA ALA A 68 -0.91 39.25 5.85
C ALA A 68 -0.77 38.14 6.92
N LEU A 69 -0.40 36.93 6.52
CA LEU A 69 -0.10 35.81 7.45
C LEU A 69 1.34 35.90 8.04
N GLY A 70 2.13 36.91 7.69
CA GLY A 70 3.47 37.12 8.23
C GLY A 70 4.53 36.18 7.69
N LEU A 71 4.32 35.56 6.54
CA LEU A 71 5.25 34.62 5.92
C LEU A 71 6.30 35.33 5.03
N GLU A 72 7.48 34.74 4.90
CA GLU A 72 8.53 35.18 3.99
C GLU A 72 8.36 34.60 2.59
N ALA A 73 7.74 33.42 2.48
CA ALA A 73 7.42 32.79 1.21
C ALA A 73 6.16 31.90 1.35
N ALA A 74 5.53 31.62 0.18
CA ALA A 74 4.38 30.74 0.12
C ALA A 74 4.42 29.85 -1.12
N ILE A 75 3.83 28.67 -1.00
CA ILE A 75 3.50 27.77 -2.11
C ILE A 75 1.97 27.73 -2.20
N ILE A 76 1.43 28.14 -3.35
CA ILE A 76 -0.02 28.09 -3.61
C ILE A 76 -0.28 27.06 -4.68
N ALA A 77 -0.88 25.95 -4.28
CA ALA A 77 -1.25 24.86 -5.18
C ALA A 77 -2.74 24.99 -5.57
N PRO A 78 -3.10 24.73 -6.84
CA PRO A 78 -4.51 24.76 -7.28
C PRO A 78 -5.40 23.82 -6.46
N ARG A 79 -4.85 22.67 -6.04
CA ARG A 79 -5.49 21.70 -5.16
C ARG A 79 -4.51 21.26 -4.07
N PRO A 80 -4.42 21.99 -2.94
CA PRO A 80 -3.37 21.79 -1.93
C PRO A 80 -3.33 20.36 -1.37
N ARG A 81 -4.51 19.75 -1.10
CA ARG A 81 -4.56 18.37 -0.61
C ARG A 81 -4.02 17.34 -1.63
N PHE A 82 -4.19 17.59 -2.91
CA PHE A 82 -3.59 16.74 -3.94
C PHE A 82 -2.08 16.97 -4.05
N ALA A 83 -1.63 18.22 -3.99
CA ALA A 83 -0.21 18.56 -3.98
C ALA A 83 0.55 17.94 -2.80
N MET A 84 -0.14 17.69 -1.67
CA MET A 84 0.44 17.02 -0.51
C MET A 84 0.93 15.60 -0.84
N SER A 85 0.33 14.89 -1.80
CA SER A 85 0.81 13.56 -2.22
C SER A 85 2.21 13.63 -2.83
N GLY A 86 2.45 14.59 -3.72
CA GLY A 86 3.77 14.83 -4.29
C GLY A 86 4.78 15.34 -3.27
N LEU A 87 4.35 16.25 -2.37
CA LEU A 87 5.21 16.76 -1.30
C LEU A 87 5.67 15.65 -0.36
N SER A 88 4.74 14.80 0.10
CA SER A 88 5.08 13.70 0.98
C SER A 88 6.02 12.68 0.31
N ALA A 89 5.80 12.38 -0.97
CA ALA A 89 6.71 11.53 -1.73
C ALA A 89 8.11 12.15 -1.87
N MET A 90 8.22 13.47 -2.07
CA MET A 90 9.48 14.18 -2.19
C MET A 90 10.27 14.22 -0.87
N LEU A 91 9.58 14.28 0.27
CA LEU A 91 10.17 14.35 1.61
C LEU A 91 10.31 12.97 2.27
N ASP A 92 9.76 11.91 1.67
CA ASP A 92 9.88 10.56 2.21
C ASP A 92 11.33 10.05 2.11
N THR A 93 11.91 9.73 3.25
CA THR A 93 13.26 9.15 3.33
C THR A 93 13.25 7.63 3.23
N GLY A 94 12.08 7.02 3.02
CA GLY A 94 11.88 5.58 2.99
C GLY A 94 12.06 4.93 4.37
N GLN A 95 12.09 3.61 4.39
CA GLN A 95 12.16 2.83 5.62
C GLN A 95 13.59 2.44 6.03
N GLY A 96 14.59 2.94 5.32
CA GLY A 96 16.00 2.61 5.59
C GLY A 96 16.38 1.18 5.18
N PHE A 97 15.64 0.55 4.28
CA PHE A 97 16.03 -0.74 3.71
C PHE A 97 17.30 -0.55 2.88
N GLY A 98 18.29 -1.44 3.08
CA GLY A 98 19.54 -1.41 2.33
C GLY A 98 19.34 -1.65 0.83
N VAL A 99 20.30 -1.19 0.03
CA VAL A 99 20.34 -1.44 -1.41
C VAL A 99 21.05 -2.77 -1.68
N GLY A 100 20.56 -3.53 -2.67
CA GLY A 100 21.12 -4.81 -3.07
C GLY A 100 20.60 -5.98 -2.23
N ILE A 101 21.27 -7.12 -2.33
CA ILE A 101 20.85 -8.36 -1.70
C ILE A 101 21.56 -8.51 -0.35
N HIS A 102 20.81 -8.58 0.73
CA HIS A 102 21.37 -8.78 2.06
C HIS A 102 21.95 -10.21 2.20
N PRO A 103 23.14 -10.40 2.82
CA PRO A 103 23.79 -11.73 2.91
C PRO A 103 22.99 -12.81 3.63
N SER A 104 22.03 -12.45 4.48
CA SER A 104 21.13 -13.40 5.15
C SER A 104 19.84 -13.71 4.38
N ALA A 105 19.65 -13.15 3.18
CA ALA A 105 18.52 -13.52 2.33
C ALA A 105 18.76 -14.92 1.75
N VAL A 106 17.68 -15.70 1.65
CA VAL A 106 17.70 -17.03 1.03
C VAL A 106 17.01 -16.94 -0.32
N ILE A 107 17.75 -17.08 -1.40
CA ILE A 107 17.23 -16.98 -2.76
C ILE A 107 17.51 -18.31 -3.47
N ASP A 108 16.44 -18.92 -3.99
CA ASP A 108 16.59 -20.14 -4.78
C ASP A 108 17.38 -19.85 -6.07
N PRO A 109 18.31 -20.73 -6.48
CA PRO A 109 19.13 -20.53 -7.67
C PRO A 109 18.33 -20.41 -8.98
N THR A 110 17.07 -20.84 -9.01
CA THR A 110 16.19 -20.74 -10.17
C THR A 110 15.33 -19.48 -10.18
N ALA A 111 15.40 -18.67 -9.12
CA ALA A 111 14.71 -17.40 -9.07
C ALA A 111 15.39 -16.36 -9.98
N GLU A 112 14.60 -15.58 -10.69
CA GLU A 112 15.05 -14.55 -11.60
C GLU A 112 14.81 -13.17 -10.97
N LEU A 113 15.89 -12.46 -10.61
CA LEU A 113 15.83 -11.10 -10.13
C LEU A 113 16.31 -10.16 -11.22
N ALA A 114 15.48 -9.21 -11.63
CA ALA A 114 15.87 -8.17 -12.57
C ALA A 114 16.88 -7.20 -11.96
N GLN A 115 17.34 -6.22 -12.73
CA GLN A 115 18.29 -5.21 -12.25
C GLN A 115 17.71 -4.36 -11.13
N ASP A 116 18.58 -3.85 -10.26
CA ASP A 116 18.25 -2.91 -9.18
C ASP A 116 17.22 -3.44 -8.16
N VAL A 117 17.07 -4.77 -8.06
CA VAL A 117 16.27 -5.41 -7.01
C VAL A 117 17.04 -5.37 -5.69
N SER A 118 16.36 -4.94 -4.63
CA SER A 118 16.89 -4.98 -3.26
C SER A 118 16.15 -6.02 -2.44
N VAL A 119 16.89 -6.84 -1.68
CA VAL A 119 16.32 -7.90 -0.84
C VAL A 119 16.85 -7.78 0.58
N GLY A 120 15.96 -7.54 1.53
CA GLY A 120 16.27 -7.33 2.94
C GLY A 120 16.70 -8.60 3.70
N PRO A 121 17.14 -8.43 4.94
CA PRO A 121 17.60 -9.54 5.77
C PRO A 121 16.48 -10.57 6.03
N LEU A 122 16.87 -11.84 6.04
CA LEU A 122 15.99 -12.98 6.32
C LEU A 122 14.79 -13.12 5.36
N ALA A 123 14.80 -12.44 4.23
CA ALA A 123 13.81 -12.65 3.19
C ALA A 123 14.09 -13.98 2.47
N VAL A 124 13.01 -14.66 2.05
CA VAL A 124 13.07 -15.93 1.31
C VAL A 124 12.39 -15.76 -0.04
N ILE A 125 13.11 -16.08 -1.12
CA ILE A 125 12.58 -16.10 -2.48
C ILE A 125 12.72 -17.53 -3.01
N ALA A 126 11.58 -18.17 -3.28
CA ALA A 126 11.51 -19.58 -3.65
C ALA A 126 11.74 -19.81 -5.16
N ALA A 127 11.79 -21.09 -5.53
CA ALA A 127 12.10 -21.55 -6.87
C ALA A 127 11.18 -20.93 -7.94
N GLY A 128 11.77 -20.55 -9.08
CA GLY A 128 11.05 -20.03 -10.25
C GLY A 128 10.40 -18.67 -10.06
N ALA A 129 10.57 -18.02 -8.92
CA ALA A 129 10.03 -16.68 -8.69
C ALA A 129 10.71 -15.65 -9.61
N LYS A 130 9.94 -14.71 -10.17
CA LYS A 130 10.40 -13.65 -11.06
C LYS A 130 10.09 -12.29 -10.44
N ILE A 131 11.14 -11.50 -10.19
CA ILE A 131 11.04 -10.20 -9.53
C ILE A 131 11.44 -9.10 -10.52
N GLY A 132 10.50 -8.18 -10.80
CA GLY A 132 10.70 -7.05 -11.71
C GLY A 132 11.70 -6.01 -11.20
N ALA A 133 12.26 -5.24 -12.14
CA ALA A 133 13.32 -4.27 -11.90
C ALA A 133 12.93 -3.20 -10.86
N GLY A 134 13.91 -2.75 -10.07
CA GLY A 134 13.73 -1.69 -9.07
C GLY A 134 12.85 -2.07 -7.88
N SER A 135 12.49 -3.35 -7.74
CA SER A 135 11.66 -3.81 -6.62
C SER A 135 12.45 -3.90 -5.32
N VAL A 136 11.78 -3.59 -4.22
CA VAL A 136 12.32 -3.68 -2.87
C VAL A 136 11.55 -4.73 -2.07
N ILE A 137 12.23 -5.78 -1.68
CA ILE A 137 11.71 -6.85 -0.84
C ILE A 137 12.22 -6.65 0.58
N GLY A 138 11.37 -6.19 1.48
CA GLY A 138 11.70 -5.87 2.86
C GLY A 138 12.18 -7.07 3.69
N PRO A 139 12.60 -6.81 4.93
CA PRO A 139 13.03 -7.87 5.84
C PRO A 139 11.96 -8.93 6.08
N GLN A 140 12.37 -10.20 6.21
CA GLN A 140 11.48 -11.33 6.55
C GLN A 140 10.31 -11.57 5.60
N CYS A 141 10.36 -11.03 4.38
CA CYS A 141 9.39 -11.34 3.36
C CYS A 141 9.52 -12.78 2.86
N PHE A 142 8.40 -13.37 2.48
CA PHE A 142 8.36 -14.68 1.82
C PHE A 142 7.72 -14.55 0.43
N ILE A 143 8.46 -14.92 -0.61
CA ILE A 143 7.99 -14.99 -1.98
C ILE A 143 7.96 -16.46 -2.40
N GLY A 144 6.77 -17.00 -2.61
CA GLY A 144 6.53 -18.39 -2.95
C GLY A 144 7.01 -18.78 -4.34
N ALA A 145 7.02 -20.09 -4.61
CA ALA A 145 7.46 -20.63 -5.89
C ALA A 145 6.58 -20.13 -7.04
N ASP A 146 7.24 -19.88 -8.20
CA ASP A 146 6.59 -19.44 -9.45
C ASP A 146 5.77 -18.14 -9.33
N VAL A 147 6.06 -17.30 -8.32
CA VAL A 147 5.49 -15.95 -8.21
C VAL A 147 6.05 -15.07 -9.33
N THR A 148 5.19 -14.27 -9.95
CA THR A 148 5.60 -13.16 -10.82
C THR A 148 5.24 -11.85 -10.15
N LEU A 149 6.24 -11.01 -9.89
CA LEU A 149 6.11 -9.68 -9.32
C LEU A 149 6.65 -8.66 -10.33
N GLY A 150 5.83 -7.69 -10.70
CA GLY A 150 6.17 -6.64 -11.65
C GLY A 150 7.25 -5.69 -11.15
N ALA A 151 7.61 -4.71 -11.98
CA ALA A 151 8.64 -3.73 -11.68
C ALA A 151 8.18 -2.72 -10.59
N GLY A 152 9.15 -2.21 -9.82
CA GLY A 152 8.91 -1.15 -8.83
C GLY A 152 8.04 -1.57 -7.64
N ALA A 153 7.96 -2.86 -7.35
CA ALA A 153 7.23 -3.33 -6.17
C ALA A 153 7.95 -2.92 -4.87
N TYR A 154 7.18 -2.58 -3.86
CA TYR A 154 7.67 -2.20 -2.53
C TYR A 154 6.98 -3.01 -1.45
N LEU A 155 7.67 -4.06 -0.99
CA LEU A 155 7.16 -4.94 0.05
C LEU A 155 7.79 -4.58 1.40
N ARG A 156 6.93 -4.24 2.35
CA ARG A 156 7.34 -3.96 3.72
C ARG A 156 7.67 -5.26 4.45
N GLU A 157 8.16 -5.13 5.66
CA GLU A 157 8.62 -6.24 6.50
C GLU A 157 7.51 -7.29 6.72
N GLY A 158 7.90 -8.55 6.59
CA GLY A 158 7.05 -9.71 6.87
C GLY A 158 5.90 -9.97 5.90
N VAL A 159 5.89 -9.32 4.73
CA VAL A 159 4.91 -9.59 3.66
C VAL A 159 5.08 -11.02 3.15
N LYS A 160 3.97 -11.71 2.89
CA LYS A 160 3.96 -13.09 2.40
C LYS A 160 3.17 -13.19 1.10
N ILE A 161 3.82 -13.70 0.06
CA ILE A 161 3.18 -13.96 -1.24
C ILE A 161 3.26 -15.47 -1.50
N GLY A 162 2.11 -16.11 -1.57
CA GLY A 162 1.97 -17.54 -1.82
C GLY A 162 2.38 -17.94 -3.24
N ALA A 163 2.62 -19.24 -3.44
CA ALA A 163 3.08 -19.76 -4.73
C ALA A 163 2.13 -19.43 -5.90
N ARG A 164 2.71 -19.21 -7.09
CA ARG A 164 2.01 -18.98 -8.38
C ARG A 164 1.18 -17.69 -8.44
N VAL A 165 1.27 -16.80 -7.45
CA VAL A 165 0.62 -15.49 -7.48
C VAL A 165 1.24 -14.61 -8.57
N ARG A 166 0.42 -13.87 -9.29
CA ARG A 166 0.83 -12.91 -10.31
C ARG A 166 0.44 -11.50 -9.91
N ILE A 167 1.41 -10.60 -9.87
CA ILE A 167 1.26 -9.20 -9.43
C ILE A 167 1.89 -8.30 -10.50
N GLY A 168 1.17 -7.25 -10.87
CA GLY A 168 1.61 -6.23 -11.82
C GLY A 168 2.66 -5.27 -11.23
N ASP A 169 2.86 -4.15 -11.91
CA ASP A 169 3.88 -3.15 -11.57
C ASP A 169 3.46 -2.24 -10.41
N ARG A 170 4.45 -1.68 -9.72
CA ARG A 170 4.30 -0.67 -8.63
C ARG A 170 3.38 -1.12 -7.49
N PHE A 171 3.41 -2.41 -7.21
CA PHE A 171 2.68 -3.00 -6.10
C PHE A 171 3.30 -2.59 -4.76
N ILE A 172 2.49 -2.14 -3.83
CA ILE A 172 2.91 -1.81 -2.47
C ILE A 172 2.19 -2.73 -1.48
N ALA A 173 2.93 -3.32 -0.55
CA ALA A 173 2.35 -4.09 0.54
C ALA A 173 2.93 -3.63 1.88
N GLN A 174 2.04 -3.20 2.77
CA GLN A 174 2.37 -2.76 4.12
C GLN A 174 2.70 -3.97 5.03
N PRO A 175 3.29 -3.76 6.22
CA PRO A 175 3.80 -4.83 7.05
C PRO A 175 2.80 -5.97 7.29
N GLY A 176 3.27 -7.20 7.10
CA GLY A 176 2.51 -8.41 7.39
C GLY A 176 1.37 -8.74 6.42
N ALA A 177 1.15 -7.97 5.36
CA ALA A 177 0.15 -8.31 4.35
C ALA A 177 0.42 -9.70 3.75
N SER A 178 -0.65 -10.44 3.42
CA SER A 178 -0.58 -11.82 2.94
C SER A 178 -1.42 -12.01 1.68
N VAL A 179 -0.82 -12.55 0.62
CA VAL A 179 -1.48 -12.79 -0.66
C VAL A 179 -1.34 -14.26 -1.04
N GLY A 180 -2.43 -14.90 -1.43
CA GLY A 180 -2.43 -16.26 -1.94
C GLY A 180 -2.39 -17.34 -0.85
N GLY A 181 -2.87 -17.04 0.35
CA GLY A 181 -3.24 -18.04 1.34
C GLY A 181 -4.43 -18.88 0.86
N ASP A 182 -4.61 -20.08 1.41
CA ASP A 182 -5.75 -20.92 1.07
C ASP A 182 -7.06 -20.28 1.54
N GLY A 183 -8.07 -20.32 0.68
CA GLY A 183 -9.42 -19.92 1.04
C GLY A 183 -10.03 -20.80 2.14
N PHE A 184 -10.94 -20.22 2.93
CA PHE A 184 -11.70 -20.95 3.93
C PHE A 184 -12.84 -21.73 3.25
N SER A 185 -12.57 -22.98 2.88
CA SER A 185 -13.51 -23.82 2.14
C SER A 185 -13.53 -25.24 2.71
N PHE A 186 -14.65 -25.60 3.34
CA PHE A 186 -14.87 -26.90 3.96
C PHE A 186 -16.27 -27.42 3.66
N VAL A 187 -16.39 -28.73 3.58
CA VAL A 187 -17.62 -29.46 3.28
C VAL A 187 -17.72 -30.67 4.18
N THR A 188 -18.91 -31.16 4.39
CA THR A 188 -19.19 -32.43 5.09
C THR A 188 -19.59 -33.53 4.11
N PRO A 189 -19.45 -34.84 4.46
CA PRO A 189 -19.83 -35.94 3.58
C PRO A 189 -21.30 -35.92 3.20
N GLU A 190 -22.16 -35.47 4.09
CA GLU A 190 -23.60 -35.25 3.87
C GLU A 190 -23.90 -33.76 4.00
N GLU A 191 -25.01 -33.30 3.45
CA GLU A 191 -25.41 -31.90 3.51
C GLU A 191 -25.40 -31.37 4.95
N SER A 192 -24.65 -30.35 5.21
CA SER A 192 -24.48 -29.73 6.53
C SER A 192 -25.63 -28.79 6.89
N ALA A 193 -25.80 -28.52 8.18
CA ALA A 193 -26.75 -27.51 8.65
C ALA A 193 -26.43 -26.11 8.07
N VAL A 194 -25.16 -25.82 7.78
CA VAL A 194 -24.73 -24.54 7.16
C VAL A 194 -25.18 -24.46 5.70
N GLU A 195 -25.08 -25.53 4.93
CA GLU A 195 -25.56 -25.57 3.55
C GLU A 195 -27.08 -25.42 3.52
N ARG A 196 -27.83 -26.20 4.34
CA ARG A 196 -29.26 -26.03 4.47
C ARG A 196 -29.71 -24.63 4.88
N ALA A 197 -29.02 -24.02 5.83
CA ALA A 197 -29.33 -22.67 6.26
C ALA A 197 -29.10 -21.61 5.16
N ARG A 198 -28.13 -21.82 4.27
CA ARG A 198 -27.90 -20.95 3.10
C ARG A 198 -29.06 -21.10 2.08
N ASP A 199 -29.48 -22.32 1.80
CA ASP A 199 -30.49 -22.58 0.79
C ASP A 199 -31.88 -22.21 1.27
N SER A 200 -32.18 -22.34 2.58
CA SER A 200 -33.48 -22.05 3.19
C SER A 200 -33.60 -20.67 3.86
N LEU A 201 -32.55 -19.80 3.75
CA LEU A 201 -32.52 -18.51 4.43
C LEU A 201 -32.60 -18.59 5.97
N GLY A 202 -32.01 -19.62 6.55
CA GLY A 202 -31.80 -19.72 8.00
C GLY A 202 -32.34 -21.00 8.68
N ASP A 203 -33.08 -21.87 7.98
CA ASP A 203 -33.50 -23.16 8.54
C ASP A 203 -32.35 -24.16 8.51
N GLN A 204 -31.92 -24.61 9.69
CA GLN A 204 -30.79 -25.55 9.83
C GLN A 204 -31.22 -27.01 9.81
N GLY A 205 -32.54 -27.31 10.01
CA GLY A 205 -33.02 -28.66 10.17
C GLY A 205 -32.41 -29.41 11.36
N GLU A 206 -32.39 -30.72 11.31
CA GLU A 206 -31.67 -31.55 12.31
C GLU A 206 -30.16 -31.47 12.07
N VAL A 207 -29.42 -31.18 13.15
CA VAL A 207 -27.92 -31.05 13.10
C VAL A 207 -27.34 -32.40 13.54
N THR A 208 -26.65 -33.06 12.62
CA THR A 208 -25.84 -34.26 12.91
C THR A 208 -24.35 -33.87 12.92
N ALA A 209 -23.63 -34.46 13.88
CA ALA A 209 -22.17 -34.24 13.95
C ALA A 209 -21.48 -34.95 12.78
N GLN A 210 -20.72 -34.19 12.01
CA GLN A 210 -19.93 -34.67 10.86
C GLN A 210 -18.53 -34.08 10.89
N SER A 211 -17.57 -34.75 10.26
CA SER A 211 -16.20 -34.24 10.10
C SER A 211 -16.12 -33.30 8.89
N TRP A 212 -15.35 -32.22 9.04
CA TRP A 212 -15.05 -31.30 7.96
C TRP A 212 -13.96 -31.86 7.04
N ALA A 213 -14.24 -31.87 5.74
CA ALA A 213 -13.26 -32.13 4.71
C ALA A 213 -12.89 -30.79 4.03
N ARG A 214 -11.57 -30.57 3.85
CA ARG A 214 -11.07 -29.35 3.18
C ARG A 214 -11.27 -29.45 1.67
N ILE A 215 -11.81 -28.43 1.06
CA ILE A 215 -11.71 -28.19 -0.38
C ILE A 215 -10.42 -27.39 -0.62
N HIS A 216 -9.48 -28.00 -1.35
CA HIS A 216 -8.18 -27.36 -1.60
C HIS A 216 -8.29 -26.22 -2.61
N SER A 217 -7.49 -25.18 -2.38
CA SER A 217 -7.41 -23.99 -3.24
C SER A 217 -6.42 -24.25 -4.39
N LEU A 218 -6.94 -24.63 -5.55
CA LEU A 218 -6.14 -24.97 -6.77
C LEU A 218 -5.83 -23.74 -7.63
N GLY A 219 -6.67 -22.70 -7.53
CA GLY A 219 -6.47 -21.43 -8.20
C GLY A 219 -5.35 -20.60 -7.58
N SER A 220 -5.20 -19.39 -8.05
CA SER A 220 -4.19 -18.44 -7.59
C SER A 220 -4.82 -17.08 -7.28
N VAL A 221 -3.98 -16.04 -7.22
CA VAL A 221 -4.36 -14.63 -7.17
C VAL A 221 -3.71 -13.90 -8.33
N GLN A 222 -4.48 -13.04 -8.99
CA GLN A 222 -3.99 -12.09 -9.97
C GLN A 222 -4.25 -10.68 -9.47
N ILE A 223 -3.20 -9.85 -9.43
CA ILE A 223 -3.25 -8.45 -9.00
C ILE A 223 -2.72 -7.59 -10.13
N GLY A 224 -3.44 -6.52 -10.47
CA GLY A 224 -3.03 -5.56 -11.49
C GLY A 224 -1.93 -4.61 -11.03
N ASP A 225 -1.75 -3.53 -11.78
CA ASP A 225 -0.77 -2.48 -11.52
C ASP A 225 -1.26 -1.49 -10.45
N ASP A 226 -0.31 -0.78 -9.80
CA ASP A 226 -0.60 0.32 -8.86
C ASP A 226 -1.49 -0.07 -7.68
N VAL A 227 -1.48 -1.32 -7.25
CA VAL A 227 -2.26 -1.82 -6.11
C VAL A 227 -1.48 -1.63 -4.82
N GLU A 228 -2.18 -1.20 -3.76
CA GLU A 228 -1.60 -1.10 -2.43
C GLU A 228 -2.43 -1.86 -1.39
N LEU A 229 -1.75 -2.66 -0.57
CA LEU A 229 -2.34 -3.41 0.54
C LEU A 229 -1.89 -2.81 1.87
N GLY A 230 -2.86 -2.50 2.73
CA GLY A 230 -2.63 -2.09 4.11
C GLY A 230 -2.03 -3.18 4.98
N ALA A 231 -1.60 -2.81 6.18
CA ALA A 231 -0.97 -3.74 7.12
C ALA A 231 -1.91 -4.90 7.48
N ASN A 232 -1.37 -6.12 7.42
CA ASN A 232 -2.10 -7.36 7.68
C ASN A 232 -3.36 -7.57 6.81
N ALA A 233 -3.48 -6.87 5.68
CA ALA A 233 -4.52 -7.18 4.71
C ALA A 233 -4.25 -8.56 4.08
N CYS A 234 -5.33 -9.31 3.81
CA CYS A 234 -5.26 -10.68 3.29
C CYS A 234 -6.04 -10.82 1.97
N ILE A 235 -5.47 -11.55 1.00
CA ILE A 235 -6.17 -11.96 -0.22
C ILE A 235 -6.00 -13.46 -0.39
N ASP A 236 -7.09 -14.20 -0.31
CA ASP A 236 -7.09 -15.64 -0.46
C ASP A 236 -7.05 -16.04 -1.92
N ARG A 237 -6.37 -17.14 -2.22
CA ARG A 237 -6.37 -17.74 -3.56
C ARG A 237 -7.71 -18.40 -3.88
N GLY A 238 -8.04 -18.45 -5.14
CA GLY A 238 -9.27 -19.08 -5.58
C GLY A 238 -9.29 -20.60 -5.42
N THR A 239 -10.48 -21.16 -5.36
CA THR A 239 -10.66 -22.62 -5.26
C THR A 239 -10.27 -23.31 -6.57
N VAL A 240 -10.82 -22.86 -7.70
CA VAL A 240 -10.52 -23.36 -9.05
C VAL A 240 -10.08 -22.18 -9.94
N ARG A 241 -10.96 -21.17 -10.10
CA ARG A 241 -10.59 -19.92 -10.77
C ARG A 241 -9.81 -19.04 -9.82
N ASP A 242 -8.99 -18.15 -10.34
CA ASP A 242 -8.20 -17.21 -9.55
C ASP A 242 -9.11 -16.18 -8.85
N THR A 243 -8.65 -15.67 -7.70
CA THR A 243 -9.08 -14.39 -7.14
C THR A 243 -8.42 -13.28 -7.95
N VAL A 244 -9.16 -12.24 -8.31
CA VAL A 244 -8.67 -11.18 -9.22
C VAL A 244 -8.86 -9.81 -8.58
N VAL A 245 -7.80 -9.00 -8.60
CA VAL A 245 -7.81 -7.60 -8.16
C VAL A 245 -7.33 -6.73 -9.33
N GLY A 246 -8.15 -5.77 -9.72
CA GLY A 246 -7.86 -4.85 -10.83
C GLY A 246 -6.76 -3.84 -10.51
N ASN A 247 -6.46 -2.97 -11.47
CA ASN A 247 -5.45 -1.91 -11.32
C ASN A 247 -5.92 -0.82 -10.33
N GLY A 248 -4.97 -0.14 -9.70
CA GLY A 248 -5.23 1.06 -8.89
C GLY A 248 -5.96 0.81 -7.56
N VAL A 249 -6.25 -0.42 -7.21
CA VAL A 249 -6.97 -0.77 -5.97
C VAL A 249 -6.15 -0.42 -4.73
N LYS A 250 -6.80 0.19 -3.75
CA LYS A 250 -6.21 0.49 -2.43
C LYS A 250 -7.02 -0.23 -1.35
N MET A 251 -6.35 -1.06 -0.58
CA MET A 251 -6.92 -1.77 0.56
C MET A 251 -6.32 -1.22 1.85
N ASP A 252 -7.17 -0.88 2.78
CA ASP A 252 -6.75 -0.43 4.12
C ASP A 252 -6.37 -1.63 5.02
N ASN A 253 -5.90 -1.33 6.21
CA ASN A 253 -5.40 -2.31 7.16
C ASN A 253 -6.47 -3.36 7.53
N LEU A 254 -6.04 -4.60 7.71
CA LEU A 254 -6.90 -5.70 8.13
C LEU A 254 -8.08 -6.01 7.20
N ALA A 255 -8.10 -5.47 5.98
CA ALA A 255 -9.10 -5.86 4.99
C ALA A 255 -8.84 -7.29 4.49
N GLN A 256 -9.91 -8.07 4.27
CA GLN A 256 -9.82 -9.44 3.79
C GLN A 256 -10.63 -9.64 2.52
N ILE A 257 -10.01 -10.23 1.51
CA ILE A 257 -10.65 -10.67 0.28
C ILE A 257 -10.65 -12.19 0.26
N GLY A 258 -11.85 -12.78 0.32
CA GLY A 258 -12.04 -14.22 0.26
C GLY A 258 -11.74 -14.80 -1.13
N HIS A 259 -11.69 -16.12 -1.22
CA HIS A 259 -11.40 -16.82 -2.47
C HIS A 259 -12.44 -16.55 -3.58
N ASN A 260 -12.02 -16.56 -4.82
CA ASN A 260 -12.84 -16.38 -6.03
C ASN A 260 -13.49 -14.99 -6.22
N VAL A 261 -13.17 -14.01 -5.36
CA VAL A 261 -13.65 -12.63 -5.50
C VAL A 261 -12.98 -11.96 -6.71
N VAL A 262 -13.72 -11.10 -7.38
CA VAL A 262 -13.23 -10.24 -8.47
C VAL A 262 -13.47 -8.78 -8.08
N ILE A 263 -12.39 -8.01 -7.96
CA ILE A 263 -12.41 -6.57 -7.66
C ILE A 263 -12.04 -5.81 -8.92
N GLY A 264 -12.86 -4.84 -9.29
CA GLY A 264 -12.60 -3.95 -10.44
C GLY A 264 -11.45 -2.97 -10.19
N ASN A 265 -11.14 -2.14 -11.20
CA ASN A 265 -10.10 -1.12 -11.08
C ASN A 265 -10.50 0.01 -10.13
N ASP A 266 -9.48 0.69 -9.57
CA ASP A 266 -9.61 1.93 -8.79
C ASP A 266 -10.56 1.87 -7.59
N CYS A 267 -10.75 0.67 -7.02
CA CYS A 267 -11.56 0.49 -5.82
C CYS A 267 -10.80 0.88 -4.55
N LEU A 268 -11.53 1.49 -3.61
CA LEU A 268 -11.07 1.72 -2.23
C LEU A 268 -11.78 0.74 -1.30
N ILE A 269 -11.02 -0.04 -0.53
CA ILE A 269 -11.52 -1.02 0.43
C ILE A 269 -11.08 -0.57 1.81
N CYS A 270 -12.05 -0.16 2.64
CA CYS A 270 -11.80 0.36 3.97
C CYS A 270 -11.28 -0.73 4.93
N ALA A 271 -10.75 -0.28 6.07
CA ALA A 271 -10.23 -1.16 7.11
C ALA A 271 -11.29 -2.15 7.61
N GLN A 272 -10.84 -3.37 7.91
CA GLN A 272 -11.65 -4.46 8.47
C GLN A 272 -12.86 -4.90 7.60
N VAL A 273 -12.90 -4.50 6.34
CA VAL A 273 -13.89 -5.02 5.40
C VAL A 273 -13.56 -6.45 5.04
N GLY A 274 -14.53 -7.36 5.18
CA GLY A 274 -14.46 -8.73 4.69
C GLY A 274 -15.23 -8.87 3.38
N GLY A 275 -14.54 -9.18 2.28
CA GLY A 275 -15.16 -9.63 1.03
C GLY A 275 -15.48 -11.13 1.13
N PRO A 276 -16.76 -11.54 1.17
CA PRO A 276 -17.10 -12.95 1.27
C PRO A 276 -16.61 -13.72 0.04
N SER A 277 -16.25 -14.98 0.25
CA SER A 277 -16.05 -15.94 -0.84
C SER A 277 -17.37 -16.17 -1.59
N MET A 278 -17.31 -16.16 -2.91
CA MET A 278 -18.46 -16.51 -3.78
C MET A 278 -18.33 -17.94 -4.30
#